data_7b0955872b322f02ae9ce973e4858e13
#
_entry.id   7b0955872b322f02ae9ce973e4858e13
#
_cell.length_a   1.000
_cell.length_b   1.000
_cell.length_c   1.000
_cell.angle_alpha   90.00
_cell.angle_beta   90.00
_cell.angle_gamma   90.00
#
_symmetry.space_group_name_H-M   'P 1'
#
loop_
_entity.id
_entity.type
_entity.pdbx_description
1 polymer ?
#
loop_
_entity_poly.entity_id
_entity_poly.type
_entity_poly.pdbx_seq_one_letter_code
_entity_poly.pdbx_strand_id
1 'polypeptide(L)'
;MKKVVIILLISIMLVSCSNKNNEENKIVKELKEQKDSLEKKNSELQEKINSLEKENKKLKEKQENSENETLSSESISKINKYLQEFNNSYKHFAKATLDEKNNNVNIELVEQAASDVSGMIDSKNEGRANDNIRDLWKREVTGTALKISKNIGNNITVKILEPTDKSKTIVEVKAGKVIKDIMK
;
A
#
# COMPACT_ATOMS: atom_id res chain seq x y z
N MET A 1 17.76 -77.55 31.73
CA MET A 1 16.99 -76.80 30.68
C MET A 1 16.38 -75.52 31.22
N LYS A 2 15.72 -75.45 32.37
CA LYS A 2 15.10 -74.21 32.89
C LYS A 2 16.05 -73.02 33.11
N LYS A 3 17.28 -73.25 33.55
CA LYS A 3 18.29 -72.18 33.76
C LYS A 3 18.82 -71.59 32.47
N VAL A 4 18.93 -72.34 31.38
CA VAL A 4 19.37 -71.85 30.07
C VAL A 4 18.33 -70.94 29.42
N VAL A 5 17.04 -71.25 29.56
CA VAL A 5 15.93 -70.45 29.05
C VAL A 5 15.84 -69.08 29.72
N ILE A 6 16.09 -69.01 31.03
CA ILE A 6 16.09 -67.76 31.81
C ILE A 6 17.23 -66.85 31.37
N ILE A 7 18.46 -67.38 31.15
CA ILE A 7 19.61 -66.61 30.65
C ILE A 7 19.34 -66.04 29.26
N LEU A 8 18.67 -66.79 28.38
CA LEU A 8 18.33 -66.37 27.04
C LEU A 8 17.29 -65.26 27.05
N LEU A 9 16.28 -65.32 27.92
CA LEU A 9 15.27 -64.25 28.08
C LEU A 9 15.86 -62.95 28.66
N ILE A 10 16.79 -63.07 29.59
CA ILE A 10 17.50 -61.89 30.16
C ILE A 10 18.38 -61.23 29.12
N SER A 11 19.03 -62.02 28.25
CA SER A 11 19.87 -61.47 27.12
C SER A 11 19.06 -60.75 26.13
N ILE A 12 17.85 -61.21 25.79
CA ILE A 12 16.93 -60.52 24.85
C ILE A 12 16.40 -59.22 25.45
N MET A 13 16.12 -59.19 26.75
CA MET A 13 15.69 -57.94 27.43
C MET A 13 16.82 -56.87 27.48
N LEU A 14 18.07 -57.25 27.66
CA LEU A 14 19.21 -56.33 27.69
C LEU A 14 19.50 -55.73 26.31
N VAL A 15 19.37 -56.49 25.23
CA VAL A 15 19.53 -56.03 23.86
C VAL A 15 18.41 -55.07 23.44
N SER A 16 17.19 -55.31 23.90
CA SER A 16 16.04 -54.44 23.64
C SER A 16 16.17 -53.07 24.33
N CYS A 17 16.73 -53.00 25.56
CA CYS A 17 16.97 -51.71 26.24
C CYS A 17 18.17 -50.94 25.59
N SER A 18 19.19 -51.62 25.07
CA SER A 18 20.32 -50.94 24.43
C SER A 18 19.95 -50.27 23.11
N ASN A 19 19.03 -50.86 22.33
CA ASN A 19 18.57 -50.24 21.07
C ASN A 19 17.69 -49.02 21.29
N LYS A 20 16.87 -49.01 22.34
CA LYS A 20 16.00 -47.87 22.69
C LYS A 20 16.80 -46.63 23.06
N ASN A 21 17.87 -46.79 23.82
CA ASN A 21 18.74 -45.66 24.20
C ASN A 21 19.48 -45.03 23.01
N ASN A 22 19.78 -45.80 21.98
CA ASN A 22 20.45 -45.28 20.78
C ASN A 22 19.48 -44.47 19.89
N GLU A 23 18.21 -44.87 19.79
CA GLU A 23 17.18 -44.10 19.05
C GLU A 23 16.80 -42.80 19.80
N GLU A 24 16.65 -42.87 21.11
CA GLU A 24 16.35 -41.67 21.92
C GLU A 24 17.50 -40.66 21.84
N ASN A 25 18.75 -41.08 21.91
CA ASN A 25 19.91 -40.21 21.76
C ASN A 25 20.02 -39.58 20.37
N LYS A 26 19.62 -40.30 19.32
CA LYS A 26 19.57 -39.76 17.95
C LYS A 26 18.49 -38.69 17.79
N ILE A 27 17.29 -38.95 18.30
CA ILE A 27 16.16 -38.01 18.31
C ILE A 27 16.53 -36.74 19.10
N VAL A 28 17.15 -36.88 20.28
CA VAL A 28 17.57 -35.75 21.10
C VAL A 28 18.61 -34.90 20.37
N LYS A 29 19.54 -35.51 19.63
CA LYS A 29 20.54 -34.82 18.84
C LYS A 29 19.90 -34.04 17.67
N GLU A 30 18.99 -34.69 16.93
CA GLU A 30 18.27 -34.04 15.83
C GLU A 30 17.41 -32.86 16.31
N LEU A 31 16.72 -33.02 17.44
CA LEU A 31 15.95 -31.93 18.06
C LEU A 31 16.82 -30.77 18.50
N LYS A 32 18.01 -31.04 19.01
CA LYS A 32 18.98 -30.00 19.39
C LYS A 32 19.49 -29.24 18.17
N GLU A 33 19.84 -29.93 17.09
CA GLU A 33 20.26 -29.31 15.83
C GLU A 33 19.14 -28.47 15.22
N GLN A 34 17.88 -28.93 15.26
CA GLN A 34 16.72 -28.17 14.81
C GLN A 34 16.49 -26.92 15.67
N LYS A 35 16.61 -27.04 16.99
CA LYS A 35 16.52 -25.91 17.91
C LYS A 35 17.57 -24.85 17.61
N ASP A 36 18.83 -25.23 17.49
CA ASP A 36 19.94 -24.32 17.22
C ASP A 36 19.73 -23.62 15.84
N SER A 37 19.24 -24.35 14.85
CA SER A 37 18.87 -23.78 13.52
C SER A 37 17.72 -22.76 13.61
N LEU A 38 16.70 -23.05 14.40
CA LEU A 38 15.57 -22.16 14.63
C LEU A 38 15.98 -20.91 15.41
N GLU A 39 16.82 -21.05 16.44
CA GLU A 39 17.35 -19.92 17.20
C GLU A 39 18.17 -18.99 16.29
N LYS A 40 19.00 -19.55 15.41
CA LYS A 40 19.75 -18.76 14.42
C LYS A 40 18.83 -18.01 13.46
N LYS A 41 17.82 -18.68 12.91
CA LYS A 41 16.82 -18.03 12.03
C LYS A 41 16.04 -16.94 12.74
N ASN A 42 15.68 -17.14 14.01
CA ASN A 42 15.01 -16.11 14.80
C ASN A 42 15.89 -14.88 15.02
N SER A 43 17.19 -15.07 15.29
CA SER A 43 18.14 -13.96 15.39
C SER A 43 18.27 -13.19 14.07
N GLU A 44 18.41 -13.88 12.94
CA GLU A 44 18.48 -13.27 11.60
C GLU A 44 17.20 -12.49 11.25
N LEU A 45 16.02 -13.04 11.60
CA LEU A 45 14.72 -12.37 11.40
C LEU A 45 14.59 -11.14 12.27
N GLN A 46 15.04 -11.19 13.52
CA GLN A 46 15.01 -10.05 14.43
C GLN A 46 15.89 -8.89 13.95
N GLU A 47 17.09 -9.21 13.44
CA GLU A 47 17.96 -8.19 12.82
C GLU A 47 17.30 -7.55 11.60
N LYS A 48 16.63 -8.35 10.78
CA LYS A 48 15.90 -7.86 9.60
C LYS A 48 14.70 -6.97 9.96
N ILE A 49 13.97 -7.35 11.00
CA ILE A 49 12.88 -6.52 11.56
C ILE A 49 13.43 -5.17 12.01
N ASN A 50 14.49 -5.16 12.82
CA ASN A 50 15.11 -3.94 13.32
C ASN A 50 15.62 -3.03 12.18
N SER A 51 16.16 -3.63 11.11
CA SER A 51 16.60 -2.90 9.91
C SER A 51 15.43 -2.26 9.18
N LEU A 52 14.35 -3.02 8.95
CA LEU A 52 13.15 -2.53 8.29
C LEU A 52 12.43 -1.45 9.11
N GLU A 53 12.41 -1.55 10.42
CA GLU A 53 11.85 -0.52 11.31
C GLU A 53 12.64 0.79 11.21
N LYS A 54 13.97 0.73 11.17
CA LYS A 54 14.81 1.91 10.96
C LYS A 54 14.59 2.56 9.59
N GLU A 55 14.45 1.75 8.55
CA GLU A 55 14.16 2.22 7.20
C GLU A 55 12.76 2.87 7.13
N ASN A 56 11.76 2.24 7.71
CA ASN A 56 10.41 2.78 7.79
C ASN A 56 10.36 4.11 8.56
N LYS A 57 11.12 4.22 9.65
CA LYS A 57 11.22 5.48 10.41
C LYS A 57 11.84 6.58 9.56
N LYS A 58 12.94 6.31 8.85
CA LYS A 58 13.56 7.27 7.93
C LYS A 58 12.64 7.67 6.77
N LEU A 59 11.84 6.74 6.26
CA LEU A 59 10.88 7.02 5.20
C LEU A 59 9.74 7.90 5.71
N LYS A 60 9.24 7.65 6.93
CA LYS A 60 8.22 8.50 7.57
C LYS A 60 8.73 9.92 7.83
N GLU A 61 9.93 10.05 8.40
CA GLU A 61 10.55 11.35 8.63
C GLU A 61 10.77 12.14 7.33
N LYS A 62 11.14 11.46 6.23
CA LYS A 62 11.22 12.08 4.90
C LYS A 62 9.84 12.48 4.36
N GLN A 63 8.81 11.71 4.65
CA GLN A 63 7.45 11.99 4.21
C GLN A 63 6.84 13.15 4.99
N GLU A 64 7.02 13.22 6.30
CA GLU A 64 6.56 14.31 7.16
C GLU A 64 7.29 15.63 6.83
N ASN A 65 8.59 15.60 6.55
CA ASN A 65 9.32 16.78 6.08
C ASN A 65 8.87 17.24 4.68
N SER A 66 8.43 16.33 3.81
CA SER A 66 7.89 16.66 2.50
C SER A 66 6.47 17.25 2.54
N GLU A 67 5.70 17.00 3.61
CA GLU A 67 4.34 17.53 3.77
C GLU A 67 4.32 19.00 4.24
N ASN A 68 5.40 19.48 4.86
CA ASN A 68 5.52 20.84 5.37
C ASN A 68 6.43 21.75 4.50
N GLU A 69 6.96 21.27 3.37
CA GLU A 69 7.74 22.12 2.49
C GLU A 69 6.82 23.13 1.76
N THR A 70 6.98 24.39 2.09
CA THR A 70 6.42 25.51 1.31
C THR A 70 6.95 25.41 -0.12
N LEU A 71 6.06 25.44 -1.12
CA LEU A 71 6.45 25.42 -2.53
C LEU A 71 7.40 26.59 -2.84
N SER A 72 8.49 26.32 -3.55
CA SER A 72 9.35 27.39 -4.04
C SER A 72 8.62 28.21 -5.11
N SER A 73 8.96 29.49 -5.21
CA SER A 73 8.39 30.38 -6.23
C SER A 73 8.57 29.83 -7.66
N GLU A 74 9.67 29.13 -7.92
CA GLU A 74 9.91 28.46 -9.22
C GLU A 74 8.94 27.29 -9.43
N SER A 75 8.68 26.48 -8.41
CA SER A 75 7.71 25.37 -8.48
C SER A 75 6.30 25.91 -8.71
N ILE A 76 5.89 26.95 -7.98
CA ILE A 76 4.60 27.63 -8.16
C ILE A 76 4.44 28.13 -9.60
N SER A 77 5.46 28.79 -10.14
CA SER A 77 5.43 29.29 -11.52
C SER A 77 5.25 28.16 -12.55
N LYS A 78 5.98 27.06 -12.40
CA LYS A 78 5.86 25.88 -13.29
C LYS A 78 4.46 25.24 -13.20
N ILE A 79 3.94 25.11 -11.99
CA ILE A 79 2.61 24.55 -11.78
C ILE A 79 1.54 25.44 -12.41
N ASN A 80 1.60 26.75 -12.15
CA ASN A 80 0.62 27.70 -12.69
C ASN A 80 0.64 27.72 -14.23
N LYS A 81 1.82 27.64 -14.85
CA LYS A 81 1.93 27.51 -16.31
C LYS A 81 1.24 26.25 -16.82
N TYR A 82 1.51 25.10 -16.20
CA TYR A 82 0.86 23.84 -16.56
C TYR A 82 -0.66 23.90 -16.39
N LEU A 83 -1.15 24.48 -15.27
CA LEU A 83 -2.59 24.62 -15.02
C LEU A 83 -3.24 25.60 -16.02
N GLN A 84 -2.55 26.65 -16.46
CA GLN A 84 -3.05 27.54 -17.49
C GLN A 84 -3.22 26.80 -18.84
N GLU A 85 -2.24 25.99 -19.23
CA GLU A 85 -2.31 25.16 -20.44
C GLU A 85 -3.45 24.12 -20.32
N PHE A 86 -3.59 23.49 -19.17
CA PHE A 86 -4.67 22.57 -18.87
C PHE A 86 -6.05 23.27 -18.97
N ASN A 87 -6.23 24.40 -18.31
CA ASN A 87 -7.50 25.14 -18.31
C ASN A 87 -7.89 25.63 -19.72
N ASN A 88 -6.92 26.00 -20.53
CA ASN A 88 -7.19 26.39 -21.93
C ASN A 88 -7.62 25.18 -22.78
N SER A 89 -6.98 24.03 -22.57
CA SER A 89 -7.28 22.79 -23.31
C SER A 89 -8.58 22.14 -22.90
N TYR A 90 -8.96 22.26 -21.62
CA TYR A 90 -10.11 21.57 -21.00
C TYR A 90 -11.19 22.52 -20.50
N LYS A 91 -11.25 23.76 -21.00
CA LYS A 91 -12.15 24.82 -20.51
C LYS A 91 -13.64 24.44 -20.39
N HIS A 92 -14.10 23.49 -21.23
CA HIS A 92 -15.48 22.99 -21.22
C HIS A 92 -15.69 21.73 -20.36
N PHE A 93 -14.63 21.22 -19.73
CA PHE A 93 -14.68 19.99 -18.92
C PHE A 93 -14.29 20.22 -17.48
N ALA A 94 -13.23 21.02 -17.25
CA ALA A 94 -12.68 21.21 -15.92
C ALA A 94 -11.94 22.54 -15.79
N LYS A 95 -11.90 23.06 -14.56
CA LYS A 95 -11.07 24.18 -14.14
C LYS A 95 -10.17 23.72 -13.01
N ALA A 96 -8.86 23.86 -13.20
CA ALA A 96 -7.85 23.54 -12.18
C ALA A 96 -7.26 24.80 -11.55
N THR A 97 -7.12 24.81 -10.23
CA THR A 97 -6.57 25.92 -9.45
C THR A 97 -5.57 25.41 -8.42
N LEU A 98 -4.47 26.13 -8.22
CA LEU A 98 -3.48 25.86 -7.17
C LEU A 98 -3.90 26.51 -5.87
N ASP A 99 -4.00 25.74 -4.80
CA ASP A 99 -4.07 26.18 -3.42
C ASP A 99 -2.65 26.08 -2.82
N GLU A 100 -1.91 27.17 -2.89
CA GLU A 100 -0.52 27.22 -2.46
C GLU A 100 -0.36 26.97 -0.96
N LYS A 101 -1.36 27.40 -0.17
CA LYS A 101 -1.34 27.23 1.30
C LYS A 101 -1.36 25.78 1.74
N ASN A 102 -2.10 24.95 1.00
CA ASN A 102 -2.31 23.54 1.34
C ASN A 102 -1.57 22.60 0.40
N ASN A 103 -0.76 23.11 -0.53
CA ASN A 103 -0.07 22.34 -1.57
C ASN A 103 -1.06 21.43 -2.36
N ASN A 104 -2.23 21.95 -2.71
CA ASN A 104 -3.25 21.23 -3.45
C ASN A 104 -3.51 21.85 -4.81
N VAL A 105 -3.78 21.02 -5.80
CA VAL A 105 -4.45 21.42 -7.04
C VAL A 105 -5.89 20.92 -6.98
N ASN A 106 -6.83 21.85 -6.93
CA ASN A 106 -8.26 21.57 -6.93
C ASN A 106 -8.78 21.60 -8.37
N ILE A 107 -9.51 20.57 -8.77
CA ILE A 107 -10.12 20.41 -10.07
C ILE A 107 -11.64 20.47 -9.89
N GLU A 108 -12.25 21.47 -10.43
CA GLU A 108 -13.69 21.64 -10.54
C GLU A 108 -14.15 21.15 -11.92
N LEU A 109 -15.04 20.19 -11.95
CA LEU A 109 -15.70 19.78 -13.19
C LEU A 109 -16.76 20.81 -13.56
N VAL A 110 -16.89 21.09 -14.86
CA VAL A 110 -17.82 22.11 -15.36
C VAL A 110 -18.71 21.54 -16.48
N GLU A 111 -19.79 22.25 -16.78
CA GLU A 111 -20.70 21.92 -17.88
C GLU A 111 -21.15 20.44 -17.89
N GLN A 112 -21.04 19.78 -19.04
CA GLN A 112 -21.46 18.39 -19.21
C GLN A 112 -20.68 17.42 -18.33
N ALA A 113 -19.38 17.64 -18.15
CA ALA A 113 -18.55 16.77 -17.29
C ALA A 113 -19.02 16.77 -15.82
N ALA A 114 -19.48 17.91 -15.31
CA ALA A 114 -20.05 17.99 -13.98
C ALA A 114 -21.34 17.17 -13.86
N SER A 115 -22.22 17.26 -14.88
CA SER A 115 -23.48 16.52 -14.94
C SER A 115 -23.22 14.99 -15.04
N ASP A 116 -22.31 14.58 -15.92
CA ASP A 116 -22.00 13.17 -16.15
C ASP A 116 -21.41 12.52 -14.88
N VAL A 117 -20.49 13.22 -14.21
CA VAL A 117 -19.88 12.73 -12.96
C VAL A 117 -20.89 12.69 -11.83
N SER A 118 -21.79 13.67 -11.71
CA SER A 118 -22.90 13.62 -10.75
C SER A 118 -23.78 12.40 -10.98
N GLY A 119 -24.15 12.09 -12.22
CA GLY A 119 -24.92 10.90 -12.55
C GLY A 119 -24.20 9.58 -12.23
N MET A 120 -22.87 9.52 -12.37
CA MET A 120 -22.07 8.37 -11.96
C MET A 120 -22.08 8.21 -10.42
N ILE A 121 -21.98 9.31 -9.67
CA ILE A 121 -22.04 9.32 -8.21
C ILE A 121 -23.42 8.84 -7.73
N ASP A 122 -24.49 9.35 -8.32
CA ASP A 122 -25.86 8.94 -8.01
C ASP A 122 -26.05 7.45 -8.29
N SER A 123 -25.57 6.97 -9.45
CA SER A 123 -25.63 5.54 -9.80
C SER A 123 -24.90 4.67 -8.79
N LYS A 124 -23.78 5.14 -8.26
CA LYS A 124 -23.04 4.43 -7.19
C LYS A 124 -23.84 4.42 -5.89
N ASN A 125 -24.35 5.59 -5.47
CA ASN A 125 -25.08 5.72 -4.21
C ASN A 125 -26.37 4.88 -4.18
N GLU A 126 -26.98 4.68 -5.33
CA GLU A 126 -28.17 3.83 -5.53
C GLU A 126 -27.85 2.37 -5.81
N GLY A 127 -26.57 1.96 -5.77
CA GLY A 127 -26.13 0.59 -6.02
C GLY A 127 -26.26 0.14 -7.49
N ARG A 128 -26.43 1.10 -8.44
CA ARG A 128 -26.60 0.84 -9.88
C ARG A 128 -25.33 0.98 -10.70
N ALA A 129 -24.18 1.30 -10.05
CA ALA A 129 -22.90 1.44 -10.74
C ALA A 129 -22.39 0.07 -11.22
N ASN A 130 -22.51 -0.16 -12.52
CA ASN A 130 -21.98 -1.36 -13.20
C ASN A 130 -20.49 -1.17 -13.63
N ASP A 131 -19.92 -2.19 -14.23
CA ASP A 131 -18.52 -2.18 -14.66
C ASP A 131 -18.23 -1.08 -15.69
N ASN A 132 -19.15 -0.80 -16.61
CA ASN A 132 -18.97 0.27 -17.60
C ASN A 132 -18.84 1.65 -16.94
N ILE A 133 -19.67 1.94 -15.92
CA ILE A 133 -19.60 3.20 -15.15
C ILE A 133 -18.27 3.26 -14.38
N ARG A 134 -17.84 2.17 -13.76
CA ARG A 134 -16.57 2.09 -13.02
C ARG A 134 -15.36 2.27 -13.94
N ASP A 135 -15.36 1.67 -15.12
CA ASP A 135 -14.29 1.82 -16.11
C ASP A 135 -14.23 3.23 -16.68
N LEU A 136 -15.39 3.84 -16.98
CA LEU A 136 -15.47 5.22 -17.42
C LEU A 136 -14.94 6.17 -16.35
N TRP A 137 -15.36 6.00 -15.10
CA TRP A 137 -14.83 6.75 -13.96
C TRP A 137 -13.32 6.64 -13.82
N LYS A 138 -12.80 5.42 -13.87
CA LYS A 138 -11.37 5.15 -13.75
C LYS A 138 -10.56 5.83 -14.86
N ARG A 139 -11.08 5.83 -16.09
CA ARG A 139 -10.42 6.43 -17.25
C ARG A 139 -10.50 7.95 -17.23
N GLU A 140 -11.69 8.51 -17.07
CA GLU A 140 -11.92 9.95 -17.24
C GLU A 140 -11.68 10.74 -15.96
N VAL A 141 -12.15 10.26 -14.81
CA VAL A 141 -12.05 11.02 -13.55
C VAL A 141 -10.71 10.72 -12.86
N THR A 142 -10.49 9.47 -12.45
CA THR A 142 -9.27 9.09 -11.76
C THR A 142 -8.02 9.23 -12.65
N GLY A 143 -8.14 8.88 -13.94
CA GLY A 143 -7.08 9.00 -14.93
C GLY A 143 -6.62 10.43 -15.15
N THR A 144 -7.55 11.40 -15.17
CA THR A 144 -7.24 12.83 -15.28
C THR A 144 -6.43 13.31 -14.07
N ALA A 145 -6.87 12.99 -12.84
CA ALA A 145 -6.13 13.34 -11.63
C ALA A 145 -4.71 12.73 -11.61
N LEU A 146 -4.58 11.45 -12.01
CA LEU A 146 -3.28 10.78 -12.12
C LEU A 146 -2.36 11.45 -13.14
N LYS A 147 -2.88 11.84 -14.30
CA LYS A 147 -2.11 12.54 -15.36
C LYS A 147 -1.58 13.89 -14.84
N ILE A 148 -2.42 14.67 -14.20
CA ILE A 148 -2.03 15.97 -13.62
C ILE A 148 -0.96 15.74 -12.53
N SER A 149 -1.20 14.84 -11.57
CA SER A 149 -0.29 14.56 -10.47
C SER A 149 1.12 14.17 -10.93
N LYS A 150 1.24 13.45 -12.06
CA LYS A 150 2.53 13.07 -12.64
C LYS A 150 3.30 14.25 -13.24
N ASN A 151 2.60 15.32 -13.65
CA ASN A 151 3.22 16.47 -14.34
C ASN A 151 3.55 17.65 -13.40
N ILE A 152 2.91 17.74 -12.22
CA ILE A 152 3.06 18.90 -11.34
C ILE A 152 4.01 18.67 -10.15
N GLY A 153 4.51 17.44 -9.96
CA GLY A 153 5.47 17.10 -8.90
C GLY A 153 4.86 16.36 -7.71
N ASN A 154 5.75 15.76 -6.92
CA ASN A 154 5.36 14.79 -5.88
C ASN A 154 4.79 15.42 -4.61
N ASN A 155 5.08 16.71 -4.35
CA ASN A 155 4.67 17.41 -3.12
C ASN A 155 3.26 18.01 -3.24
N ILE A 156 2.62 17.87 -4.41
CA ILE A 156 1.29 18.40 -4.67
C ILE A 156 0.25 17.28 -4.62
N THR A 157 -0.84 17.55 -3.93
CA THR A 157 -2.01 16.69 -3.93
C THR A 157 -3.02 17.22 -4.95
N VAL A 158 -3.45 16.37 -5.88
CA VAL A 158 -4.50 16.68 -6.86
C VAL A 158 -5.83 16.19 -6.33
N LYS A 159 -6.82 17.07 -6.26
CA LYS A 159 -8.16 16.79 -5.76
C LYS A 159 -9.19 17.09 -6.84
N ILE A 160 -10.03 16.14 -7.17
CA ILE A 160 -11.26 16.41 -7.95
C ILE A 160 -12.39 16.63 -6.96
N LEU A 161 -13.04 17.77 -7.07
CA LEU A 161 -14.12 18.17 -6.18
C LEU A 161 -15.44 17.59 -6.67
N GLU A 162 -16.34 17.29 -5.74
CA GLU A 162 -17.71 16.86 -6.06
C GLU A 162 -18.45 18.00 -6.76
N PRO A 163 -19.09 17.75 -7.93
CA PRO A 163 -19.73 18.82 -8.70
C PRO A 163 -20.84 19.56 -7.95
N THR A 164 -21.60 18.84 -7.12
CA THR A 164 -22.72 19.38 -6.35
C THR A 164 -22.34 19.94 -4.98
N ASP A 165 -21.17 19.52 -4.44
CA ASP A 165 -20.65 19.99 -3.16
C ASP A 165 -19.11 20.12 -3.22
N LYS A 166 -18.63 21.27 -3.64
CA LYS A 166 -17.20 21.55 -3.81
C LYS A 166 -16.37 21.49 -2.52
N SER A 167 -17.01 21.34 -1.36
CA SER A 167 -16.30 21.08 -0.10
C SER A 167 -15.83 19.62 0.01
N LYS A 168 -16.39 18.73 -0.81
CA LYS A 168 -16.07 17.31 -0.83
C LYS A 168 -15.12 16.96 -1.97
N THR A 169 -14.16 16.10 -1.67
CA THR A 169 -13.25 15.52 -2.65
C THR A 169 -13.73 14.12 -3.03
N ILE A 170 -13.88 13.87 -4.32
CA ILE A 170 -14.29 12.57 -4.88
C ILE A 170 -13.11 11.69 -5.32
N VAL A 171 -12.02 12.30 -5.81
CA VAL A 171 -10.76 11.63 -6.10
C VAL A 171 -9.61 12.46 -5.55
N GLU A 172 -8.65 11.80 -4.93
CA GLU A 172 -7.41 12.40 -4.43
C GLU A 172 -6.20 11.60 -4.89
N VAL A 173 -5.21 12.29 -5.44
CA VAL A 173 -3.98 11.69 -5.99
C VAL A 173 -2.77 12.49 -5.52
N LYS A 174 -1.74 11.81 -4.99
CA LYS A 174 -0.45 12.43 -4.64
C LYS A 174 0.70 11.58 -5.20
N ALA A 175 1.70 12.21 -5.75
CA ALA A 175 2.88 11.52 -6.32
C ALA A 175 2.51 10.38 -7.31
N GLY A 176 1.48 10.59 -8.13
CA GLY A 176 1.00 9.58 -9.08
C GLY A 176 0.31 8.37 -8.47
N LYS A 177 -0.05 8.40 -7.17
CA LYS A 177 -0.79 7.34 -6.47
C LYS A 177 -2.17 7.82 -6.05
N VAL A 178 -3.19 7.00 -6.25
CA VAL A 178 -4.55 7.28 -5.79
C VAL A 178 -4.62 7.08 -4.28
N ILE A 179 -4.96 8.15 -3.55
CA ILE A 179 -5.15 8.16 -2.10
C ILE A 179 -6.61 7.94 -1.74
N LYS A 180 -7.51 8.62 -2.47
CA LYS A 180 -8.95 8.50 -2.31
C LYS A 180 -9.62 8.33 -3.67
N ASP A 181 -10.58 7.44 -3.74
CA ASP A 181 -11.44 7.26 -4.91
C ASP A 181 -12.78 6.71 -4.40
N ILE A 182 -13.84 7.51 -4.52
CA ILE A 182 -15.15 7.13 -4.01
C ILE A 182 -15.81 5.99 -4.78
N MET A 183 -15.34 5.68 -6.01
CA MET A 183 -15.90 4.63 -6.86
C MET A 183 -15.32 3.23 -6.56
N LYS A 184 -14.27 3.15 -5.75
CA LYS A 184 -13.64 1.89 -5.31
C LYS A 184 -14.42 1.17 -4.23
#